data_74f0b1eb8a4ed4774715d9a18d531d2a
#
_entry.id   74f0b1eb8a4ed4774715d9a18d531d2a
#
_cell.length_a   1.000
_cell.length_b   1.000
_cell.length_c   1.000
_cell.angle_alpha   90.00
_cell.angle_beta   90.00
_cell.angle_gamma   90.00
#
_symmetry.space_group_name_H-M   'P 1'
#
loop_
_entity.id
_entity.type
_entity.pdbx_description
1 polymer ?
#
loop_
_entity_poly.entity_id
_entity_poly.type
_entity_poly.pdbx_seq_one_letter_code
_entity_poly.pdbx_strand_id
1 'polypeptide(L)'
;MKKPLSLLALVLAAACAHAAEVKLVEQADKKQVDVLVDGQPFTSYVFWADQKKPLLSPLRTASGNIFTRGFPLEKVAGERTDHPHHISSWFNYGNVNGTDFWNSPPEGYSRDSKMPYGNIKHKAILAMKSGEGVASLKVSSDWILADGSKVLQQDETLVFRAAK
;
A
#
# COMPACT_ATOMS: atom_id res chain seq x y z
N MET A 1 -44.97 -58.49 5.99
CA MET A 1 -44.72 -57.07 6.31
C MET A 1 -43.33 -56.68 5.80
N LYS A 2 -43.25 -55.96 4.67
CA LYS A 2 -41.96 -55.54 4.09
C LYS A 2 -41.66 -54.11 4.57
N LYS A 3 -40.51 -53.92 5.26
CA LYS A 3 -40.06 -52.61 5.73
C LYS A 3 -39.48 -51.81 4.56
N PRO A 4 -39.79 -50.53 4.36
CA PRO A 4 -39.16 -49.70 3.35
C PRO A 4 -37.72 -49.35 3.78
N LEU A 5 -36.78 -49.57 2.86
CA LEU A 5 -35.40 -49.14 2.96
C LEU A 5 -35.30 -47.66 2.58
N SER A 6 -35.15 -46.81 3.59
CA SER A 6 -34.96 -45.34 3.33
C SER A 6 -33.54 -45.12 2.81
N LEU A 7 -33.42 -44.77 1.58
CA LEU A 7 -32.15 -44.37 0.96
C LEU A 7 -31.84 -42.91 1.39
N LEU A 8 -30.90 -42.74 2.32
CA LEU A 8 -30.41 -41.42 2.71
C LEU A 8 -29.40 -40.93 1.67
N ALA A 9 -29.83 -40.02 0.80
CA ALA A 9 -28.94 -39.39 -0.16
C ALA A 9 -28.04 -38.38 0.53
N LEU A 10 -26.76 -38.67 0.65
CA LEU A 10 -25.73 -37.79 1.18
C LEU A 10 -25.33 -36.80 0.07
N VAL A 11 -25.83 -35.57 0.14
CA VAL A 11 -25.41 -34.48 -0.76
C VAL A 11 -24.04 -33.97 -0.28
N LEU A 12 -22.97 -34.38 -0.95
CA LEU A 12 -21.64 -33.84 -0.75
C LEU A 12 -21.57 -32.47 -1.43
N ALA A 13 -21.70 -31.39 -0.67
CA ALA A 13 -21.41 -30.05 -1.16
C ALA A 13 -19.89 -29.92 -1.33
N ALA A 14 -19.42 -29.99 -2.58
CA ALA A 14 -18.03 -29.66 -2.91
C ALA A 14 -17.84 -28.15 -2.68
N ALA A 15 -17.17 -27.77 -1.60
CA ALA A 15 -16.70 -26.41 -1.39
C ALA A 15 -15.59 -26.15 -2.43
N CYS A 16 -15.93 -25.47 -3.51
CA CYS A 16 -14.91 -24.93 -4.43
C CYS A 16 -14.10 -23.90 -3.64
N ALA A 17 -12.85 -24.23 -3.32
CA ALA A 17 -11.91 -23.25 -2.77
C ALA A 17 -11.62 -22.20 -3.86
N HIS A 18 -12.35 -21.08 -3.84
CA HIS A 18 -12.04 -19.93 -4.65
C HIS A 18 -10.80 -19.24 -4.08
N ALA A 19 -9.90 -18.81 -4.96
CA ALA A 19 -8.84 -17.92 -4.55
C ALA A 19 -9.46 -16.58 -4.13
N ALA A 20 -9.00 -16.00 -3.01
CA ALA A 20 -9.53 -14.74 -2.52
C ALA A 20 -9.42 -13.64 -3.57
N GLU A 21 -10.47 -12.84 -3.77
CA GLU A 21 -10.46 -11.72 -4.70
C GLU A 21 -9.53 -10.62 -4.17
N VAL A 22 -8.60 -10.13 -5.01
CA VAL A 22 -7.81 -8.92 -4.71
C VAL A 22 -8.30 -7.79 -5.60
N LYS A 23 -8.91 -6.77 -4.98
CA LYS A 23 -9.55 -5.65 -5.67
C LYS A 23 -8.81 -4.35 -5.41
N LEU A 24 -8.59 -3.57 -6.48
CA LEU A 24 -8.07 -2.21 -6.43
C LEU A 24 -9.21 -1.23 -6.66
N VAL A 25 -9.32 -0.21 -5.79
CA VAL A 25 -10.37 0.82 -5.88
C VAL A 25 -9.70 2.18 -5.81
N GLU A 26 -9.74 2.94 -6.91
CA GLU A 26 -9.23 4.31 -6.92
C GLU A 26 -10.18 5.25 -6.16
N GLN A 27 -9.59 6.06 -5.27
CA GLN A 27 -10.23 7.14 -4.53
C GLN A 27 -9.54 8.45 -4.94
N ALA A 28 -9.91 8.98 -6.10
CA ALA A 28 -9.23 10.12 -6.71
C ALA A 28 -9.25 11.39 -5.84
N ASP A 29 -10.36 11.66 -5.17
CA ASP A 29 -10.55 12.76 -4.22
C ASP A 29 -9.65 12.65 -2.98
N LYS A 30 -9.34 11.42 -2.56
CA LYS A 30 -8.45 11.11 -1.43
C LYS A 30 -6.98 10.93 -1.84
N LYS A 31 -6.68 10.97 -3.15
CA LYS A 31 -5.33 10.69 -3.69
C LYS A 31 -4.77 9.35 -3.20
N GLN A 32 -5.55 8.29 -3.38
CA GLN A 32 -5.16 6.93 -2.99
C GLN A 32 -5.82 5.86 -3.85
N VAL A 33 -5.24 4.66 -3.81
CA VAL A 33 -5.84 3.43 -4.35
C VAL A 33 -5.95 2.44 -3.21
N ASP A 34 -7.17 2.06 -2.86
CA ASP A 34 -7.42 1.04 -1.84
C ASP A 34 -7.19 -0.36 -2.40
N VAL A 35 -6.59 -1.22 -1.59
CA VAL A 35 -6.37 -2.64 -1.87
C VAL A 35 -7.22 -3.45 -0.91
N LEU A 36 -8.18 -4.17 -1.46
CA LEU A 36 -9.10 -5.01 -0.71
C LEU A 36 -8.80 -6.49 -1.00
N VAL A 37 -8.92 -7.34 0.01
CA VAL A 37 -8.88 -8.82 -0.13
C VAL A 37 -10.21 -9.36 0.37
N ASP A 38 -10.99 -10.02 -0.49
CA ASP A 38 -12.37 -10.46 -0.21
C ASP A 38 -13.24 -9.35 0.39
N GLY A 39 -13.09 -8.14 -0.18
CA GLY A 39 -13.81 -6.94 0.28
C GLY A 39 -13.28 -6.32 1.57
N GLN A 40 -12.32 -6.94 2.26
CA GLN A 40 -11.73 -6.41 3.49
C GLN A 40 -10.51 -5.54 3.19
N PRO A 41 -10.34 -4.38 3.86
CA PRO A 41 -9.19 -3.52 3.65
C PRO A 41 -7.88 -4.20 4.01
N PHE A 42 -6.92 -4.24 3.08
CA PHE A 42 -5.56 -4.67 3.33
C PHE A 42 -4.61 -3.49 3.50
N THR A 43 -4.56 -2.60 2.51
CA THR A 43 -3.73 -1.39 2.52
C THR A 43 -4.28 -0.37 1.54
N SER A 44 -3.69 0.84 1.52
CA SER A 44 -3.90 1.81 0.45
C SER A 44 -2.55 2.30 -0.08
N TYR A 45 -2.41 2.39 -1.40
CA TYR A 45 -1.34 3.16 -2.02
C TYR A 45 -1.74 4.62 -1.95
N VAL A 46 -1.02 5.41 -1.17
CA VAL A 46 -1.34 6.82 -0.91
C VAL A 46 -0.27 7.74 -1.48
N PHE A 47 -0.72 8.88 -2.03
CA PHE A 47 0.14 9.90 -2.65
C PHE A 47 -0.36 11.32 -2.29
N TRP A 48 -0.62 11.54 -1.01
CA TRP A 48 -1.10 12.81 -0.46
C TRP A 48 -0.10 13.94 -0.66
N ALA A 49 -0.59 15.17 -0.77
CA ALA A 49 0.24 16.32 -1.13
C ALA A 49 1.30 16.68 -0.08
N ASP A 50 1.01 16.42 1.19
CA ASP A 50 1.88 16.67 2.35
C ASP A 50 2.96 15.59 2.54
N GLN A 51 2.87 14.47 1.80
CA GLN A 51 3.87 13.42 1.85
C GLN A 51 5.01 13.67 0.87
N LYS A 52 6.21 13.29 1.28
CA LYS A 52 7.43 13.44 0.46
C LYS A 52 7.65 12.31 -0.51
N LYS A 53 6.86 11.25 -0.40
CA LYS A 53 6.92 10.05 -1.25
C LYS A 53 5.60 9.28 -1.17
N PRO A 54 5.20 8.56 -2.24
CA PRO A 54 4.11 7.61 -2.18
C PRO A 54 4.44 6.46 -1.24
N LEU A 55 3.42 5.85 -0.63
CA LEU A 55 3.59 4.77 0.34
C LEU A 55 2.38 3.84 0.40
N LEU A 56 2.55 2.65 0.95
CA LEU A 56 1.46 1.74 1.31
C LEU A 56 1.15 1.93 2.80
N SER A 57 -0.06 2.36 3.15
CA SER A 57 -0.45 2.60 4.55
C SER A 57 -1.96 2.54 4.76
N PRO A 58 -2.39 2.03 5.93
CA PRO A 58 -1.64 1.12 6.80
C PRO A 58 -1.57 -0.28 6.18
N LEU A 59 -0.67 -1.14 6.67
CA LEU A 59 -0.69 -2.56 6.31
C LEU A 59 -1.44 -3.35 7.39
N ARG A 60 -2.31 -4.29 6.97
CA ARG A 60 -3.13 -5.11 7.86
C ARG A 60 -2.88 -6.59 7.69
N THR A 61 -3.09 -7.33 8.75
CA THR A 61 -3.19 -8.79 8.73
C THR A 61 -4.52 -9.24 8.13
N ALA A 62 -4.66 -10.53 7.83
CA ALA A 62 -5.93 -11.11 7.39
C ALA A 62 -7.07 -10.95 8.42
N SER A 63 -6.73 -10.82 9.72
CA SER A 63 -7.68 -10.52 10.79
C SER A 63 -8.01 -9.02 10.95
N GLY A 64 -7.49 -8.17 10.05
CA GLY A 64 -7.74 -6.72 10.04
C GLY A 64 -6.84 -5.89 10.98
N ASN A 65 -5.99 -6.53 11.79
CA ASN A 65 -5.10 -5.82 12.70
C ASN A 65 -4.02 -5.05 11.93
N ILE A 66 -3.84 -3.77 12.24
CA ILE A 66 -2.76 -2.94 11.70
C ILE A 66 -1.44 -3.38 12.36
N PHE A 67 -0.41 -3.64 11.55
CA PHE A 67 0.92 -4.01 12.05
C PHE A 67 2.02 -3.00 11.69
N THR A 68 1.70 -1.97 10.91
CA THR A 68 2.59 -0.84 10.67
C THR A 68 2.31 0.27 11.68
N ARG A 69 3.37 1.02 12.03
CA ARG A 69 3.28 2.16 12.91
C ARG A 69 2.35 3.24 12.33
N GLY A 70 1.52 3.87 13.19
CA GLY A 70 0.67 4.99 12.81
C GLY A 70 1.43 6.30 12.65
N PHE A 71 2.43 6.56 13.53
CA PHE A 71 3.23 7.79 13.46
C PHE A 71 4.05 7.89 12.16
N PRO A 72 4.14 9.07 11.51
CA PRO A 72 3.63 10.39 11.91
C PRO A 72 2.19 10.70 11.43
N LEU A 73 1.55 9.82 10.67
CA LEU A 73 0.20 10.05 10.11
C LEU A 73 -0.87 10.06 11.19
N GLU A 74 -0.69 9.23 12.20
CA GLU A 74 -1.59 9.09 13.34
C GLU A 74 -0.78 9.00 14.64
N LYS A 75 -1.28 9.60 15.72
CA LYS A 75 -0.69 9.45 17.05
C LYS A 75 -1.37 8.30 17.78
N VAL A 76 -0.66 7.17 17.87
CA VAL A 76 -1.12 5.99 18.60
C VAL A 76 -0.41 5.94 19.96
N ALA A 77 -1.17 5.73 21.03
CA ALA A 77 -0.61 5.66 22.38
C ALA A 77 0.42 4.53 22.50
N GLY A 78 1.59 4.83 23.06
CA GLY A 78 2.68 3.88 23.25
C GLY A 78 3.59 3.68 22.02
N GLU A 79 3.27 4.25 20.86
CA GLU A 79 4.17 4.26 19.73
C GLU A 79 5.31 5.27 19.89
N ARG A 80 6.49 4.91 19.36
CA ARG A 80 7.62 5.84 19.26
C ARG A 80 7.33 6.92 18.24
N THR A 81 7.69 8.16 18.56
CA THR A 81 7.50 9.35 17.70
C THR A 81 8.80 9.85 17.07
N ASP A 82 9.83 9.02 17.06
CA ASP A 82 11.09 9.25 16.35
C ASP A 82 10.97 8.90 14.85
N HIS A 83 11.94 9.30 14.04
CA HIS A 83 12.05 8.96 12.62
C HIS A 83 10.75 9.22 11.81
N PRO A 84 10.30 10.50 11.72
CA PRO A 84 9.04 10.83 11.02
C PRO A 84 9.05 10.48 9.53
N HIS A 85 10.22 10.23 8.93
CA HIS A 85 10.36 9.76 7.55
C HIS A 85 10.10 8.25 7.39
N HIS A 86 10.01 7.47 8.48
CA HIS A 86 9.64 6.05 8.44
C HIS A 86 8.13 5.88 8.56
N ILE A 87 7.44 5.87 7.43
CA ILE A 87 5.98 5.82 7.35
C ILE A 87 5.55 4.53 6.66
N SER A 88 5.10 3.55 7.42
CA SER A 88 4.57 2.27 6.91
C SER A 88 5.52 1.61 5.89
N SER A 89 5.15 1.47 4.61
CA SER A 89 6.00 0.86 3.56
C SER A 89 6.12 1.76 2.35
N TRP A 90 7.34 2.01 1.90
CA TRP A 90 7.64 2.87 0.75
C TRP A 90 8.89 2.41 0.01
N PHE A 91 9.06 2.90 -1.23
CA PHE A 91 10.30 2.74 -1.99
C PHE A 91 11.02 4.08 -2.11
N ASN A 92 12.31 4.12 -1.83
CA ASN A 92 13.19 5.27 -2.08
C ASN A 92 14.68 4.89 -2.03
N TYR A 93 15.55 5.90 -2.17
CA TYR A 93 17.00 5.75 -2.02
C TYR A 93 17.62 6.95 -1.32
N GLY A 94 18.66 6.71 -0.49
CA GLY A 94 19.25 7.73 0.39
C GLY A 94 19.99 8.85 -0.32
N ASN A 95 20.74 8.54 -1.37
CA ASN A 95 21.55 9.53 -2.07
C ASN A 95 21.42 9.37 -3.58
N VAL A 96 20.68 10.28 -4.21
CA VAL A 96 20.58 10.37 -5.67
C VAL A 96 21.14 11.72 -6.10
N ASN A 97 22.33 11.69 -6.74
CA ASN A 97 23.05 12.89 -7.19
C ASN A 97 23.24 13.95 -6.10
N GLY A 98 23.58 13.52 -4.87
CA GLY A 98 23.79 14.43 -3.74
C GLY A 98 22.53 14.92 -3.04
N THR A 99 21.37 14.37 -3.37
CA THR A 99 20.07 14.68 -2.72
C THR A 99 19.56 13.48 -1.95
N ASP A 100 19.09 13.73 -0.72
CA ASP A 100 18.56 12.72 0.19
C ASP A 100 17.05 12.56 0.00
N PHE A 101 16.64 11.42 -0.57
CA PHE A 101 15.22 11.07 -0.71
C PHE A 101 14.75 10.13 0.42
N TRP A 102 15.66 9.54 1.19
CA TRP A 102 15.32 8.65 2.29
C TRP A 102 14.83 9.42 3.51
N ASN A 103 15.68 10.32 4.03
CA ASN A 103 15.41 11.05 5.27
C ASN A 103 14.44 12.22 5.10
N SER A 104 13.97 12.52 3.90
CA SER A 104 13.02 13.60 3.65
C SER A 104 11.74 13.39 4.49
N PRO A 105 11.52 14.18 5.55
CA PRO A 105 10.39 14.00 6.46
C PRO A 105 9.12 14.59 5.84
N PRO A 106 7.92 14.17 6.32
CA PRO A 106 6.68 14.84 5.96
C PRO A 106 6.69 16.32 6.35
N GLU A 107 5.75 17.08 5.83
CA GLU A 107 5.57 18.47 6.20
C GLU A 107 5.33 18.65 7.71
N GLY A 108 5.90 19.70 8.29
CA GLY A 108 5.83 19.96 9.72
C GLY A 108 6.90 19.25 10.57
N TYR A 109 7.73 18.41 9.95
CA TYR A 109 8.87 17.78 10.62
C TYR A 109 10.18 18.26 10.01
N SER A 110 11.21 18.37 10.82
CA SER A 110 12.57 18.70 10.37
C SER A 110 13.56 17.65 10.85
N ARG A 111 14.64 17.51 10.12
CA ARG A 111 15.78 16.69 10.48
C ARG A 111 17.05 17.35 9.94
N ASP A 112 18.10 17.35 10.74
CA ASP A 112 19.40 17.80 10.27
C ASP A 112 19.93 16.80 9.23
N SER A 113 20.18 17.30 8.04
CA SER A 113 20.83 16.55 6.96
C SER A 113 21.95 17.39 6.37
N LYS A 114 23.05 16.71 6.04
CA LYS A 114 24.16 17.33 5.29
C LYS A 114 23.85 17.49 3.80
N MET A 115 22.80 16.84 3.33
CA MET A 115 22.32 16.85 1.94
C MET A 115 20.95 17.52 1.86
N PRO A 116 20.64 18.23 0.76
CA PRO A 116 19.28 18.71 0.54
C PRO A 116 18.31 17.54 0.42
N TYR A 117 17.06 17.74 0.83
CA TYR A 117 16.00 16.75 0.68
C TYR A 117 15.31 16.83 -0.66
N GLY A 118 15.06 15.67 -1.25
CA GLY A 118 14.21 15.53 -2.44
C GLY A 118 12.81 15.03 -2.10
N ASN A 119 11.94 15.04 -3.12
CA ASN A 119 10.58 14.53 -3.04
C ASN A 119 10.34 13.53 -4.16
N ILE A 120 9.60 12.45 -3.88
CA ILE A 120 9.08 11.54 -4.89
C ILE A 120 7.61 11.89 -5.07
N LYS A 121 7.24 12.43 -6.22
CA LYS A 121 5.87 12.87 -6.51
C LYS A 121 5.19 11.86 -7.43
N HIS A 122 4.07 11.31 -6.97
CA HIS A 122 3.20 10.53 -7.84
C HIS A 122 2.79 11.36 -9.06
N LYS A 123 2.90 10.77 -10.24
CA LYS A 123 2.58 11.40 -11.51
C LYS A 123 1.31 10.84 -12.14
N ALA A 124 1.20 9.52 -12.20
CA ALA A 124 0.06 8.86 -12.84
C ALA A 124 -0.10 7.40 -12.40
N ILE A 125 -1.32 6.94 -12.41
CA ILE A 125 -1.65 5.52 -12.44
C ILE A 125 -1.59 5.08 -13.91
N LEU A 126 -0.67 4.17 -14.24
CA LEU A 126 -0.46 3.68 -15.60
C LEU A 126 -1.34 2.48 -15.92
N ALA A 127 -1.62 1.64 -14.93
CA ALA A 127 -2.53 0.49 -15.06
C ALA A 127 -3.00 0.01 -13.69
N MET A 128 -4.23 -0.46 -13.62
CA MET A 128 -4.82 -1.18 -12.50
C MET A 128 -5.46 -2.47 -12.98
N LYS A 129 -5.16 -3.59 -12.32
CA LYS A 129 -5.77 -4.89 -12.62
C LYS A 129 -6.10 -5.60 -11.33
N SER A 130 -7.38 -5.81 -11.06
CA SER A 130 -7.90 -6.66 -9.99
C SER A 130 -8.10 -8.09 -10.50
N GLY A 131 -8.11 -9.10 -9.61
CA GLY A 131 -8.38 -10.47 -10.00
C GLY A 131 -8.35 -11.46 -8.84
N GLU A 132 -8.70 -12.71 -9.14
CA GLU A 132 -8.62 -13.80 -8.17
C GLU A 132 -7.17 -14.11 -7.82
N GLY A 133 -6.86 -14.12 -6.53
CA GLY A 133 -5.55 -14.40 -5.97
C GLY A 133 -4.49 -13.31 -6.17
N VAL A 134 -4.66 -12.40 -7.13
CA VAL A 134 -3.65 -11.40 -7.46
C VAL A 134 -4.22 -10.13 -8.06
N ALA A 135 -3.67 -8.97 -7.65
CA ALA A 135 -3.88 -7.68 -8.30
C ALA A 135 -2.54 -7.01 -8.61
N SER A 136 -2.53 -6.09 -9.57
CA SER A 136 -1.36 -5.29 -9.90
C SER A 136 -1.73 -3.82 -10.13
N LEU A 137 -0.93 -2.93 -9.55
CA LEU A 137 -1.01 -1.48 -9.71
C LEU A 137 0.30 -0.99 -10.30
N LYS A 138 0.25 -0.43 -11.52
CA LYS A 138 1.41 0.21 -12.13
C LYS A 138 1.29 1.72 -12.03
N VAL A 139 2.30 2.39 -11.48
CA VAL A 139 2.34 3.83 -11.25
C VAL A 139 3.62 4.43 -11.79
N SER A 140 3.56 5.73 -12.08
CA SER A 140 4.73 6.54 -12.42
C SER A 140 4.90 7.66 -11.40
N SER A 141 6.15 7.94 -11.02
CA SER A 141 6.53 9.01 -10.09
C SER A 141 7.73 9.77 -10.60
N ASP A 142 7.79 11.07 -10.34
CA ASP A 142 8.94 11.91 -10.61
C ASP A 142 9.73 12.17 -9.32
N TRP A 143 11.05 12.03 -9.37
CA TRP A 143 11.95 12.36 -8.28
C TRP A 143 12.44 13.79 -8.47
N ILE A 144 12.06 14.66 -7.53
CA ILE A 144 12.15 16.11 -7.63
C ILE A 144 13.15 16.63 -6.61
N LEU A 145 14.09 17.46 -7.06
CA LEU A 145 15.04 18.16 -6.21
C LEU A 145 14.36 19.32 -5.44
N ALA A 146 15.08 19.92 -4.51
CA ALA A 146 14.57 21.05 -3.72
C ALA A 146 14.23 22.29 -4.57
N ASP A 147 14.92 22.47 -5.70
CA ASP A 147 14.68 23.57 -6.65
C ASP A 147 13.51 23.29 -7.62
N GLY A 148 12.85 22.13 -7.49
CA GLY A 148 11.75 21.72 -8.36
C GLY A 148 12.17 21.00 -9.64
N SER A 149 13.45 20.89 -9.93
CA SER A 149 13.94 20.15 -11.09
C SER A 149 13.76 18.63 -10.91
N LYS A 150 13.49 17.93 -12.02
CA LYS A 150 13.35 16.49 -12.02
C LYS A 150 14.70 15.82 -12.28
N VAL A 151 15.06 14.86 -11.41
CA VAL A 151 16.29 14.07 -11.52
C VAL A 151 16.09 12.77 -12.26
N LEU A 152 14.95 12.09 -12.02
CA LEU A 152 14.58 10.86 -12.72
C LEU A 152 13.06 10.64 -12.67
N GLN A 153 12.58 9.75 -13.52
CA GLN A 153 11.24 9.18 -13.46
C GLN A 153 11.33 7.71 -13.10
N GLN A 154 10.46 7.27 -12.22
CA GLN A 154 10.31 5.89 -11.79
C GLN A 154 8.96 5.35 -12.29
N ASP A 155 8.98 4.19 -12.94
CA ASP A 155 7.80 3.37 -13.14
C ASP A 155 7.88 2.17 -12.21
N GLU A 156 6.85 1.96 -11.38
CA GLU A 156 6.77 0.91 -10.38
C GLU A 156 5.55 0.04 -10.61
N THR A 157 5.71 -1.27 -10.39
CA THR A 157 4.57 -2.21 -10.38
C THR A 157 4.46 -2.86 -9.00
N LEU A 158 3.40 -2.53 -8.30
CA LEU A 158 3.02 -3.15 -7.04
C LEU A 158 2.14 -4.37 -7.33
N VAL A 159 2.52 -5.53 -6.80
CA VAL A 159 1.76 -6.77 -6.97
C VAL A 159 1.28 -7.26 -5.61
N PHE A 160 -0.04 -7.36 -5.46
CA PHE A 160 -0.69 -7.82 -4.25
C PHE A 160 -1.20 -9.24 -4.47
N ARG A 161 -0.82 -10.16 -3.58
CA ARG A 161 -1.25 -11.56 -3.63
C ARG A 161 -1.99 -11.93 -2.37
N ALA A 162 -3.17 -12.51 -2.52
CA ALA A 162 -3.85 -13.14 -1.40
C ALA A 162 -3.06 -14.39 -0.95
N ALA A 163 -2.91 -14.57 0.36
CA ALA A 163 -2.39 -15.81 0.91
C ALA A 163 -3.37 -16.96 0.61
N LYS A 164 -2.82 -18.15 0.39
CA LYS A 164 -3.62 -19.37 0.24
C LYS A 164 -4.02 -19.87 1.62
#